data_0284cbfa6df243136b8d59604be78097
#
_entry.id   0284cbfa6df243136b8d59604be78097
#
_cell.length_a   1.000
_cell.length_b   1.000
_cell.length_c   1.000
_cell.angle_alpha   90.00
_cell.angle_beta   90.00
_cell.angle_gamma   90.00
#
_symmetry.space_group_name_H-M   'P 1'
#
loop_
_entity.id
_entity.type
_entity.pdbx_description
1 polymer ?
#
loop_
_entity_poly.entity_id
_entity_poly.type
_entity_poly.pdbx_seq_one_letter_code
_entity_poly.pdbx_strand_id
1 'polypeptide(L)'
;ISLKRKGHFIYLDDGVATINFLNNGLPLTKRLMYFYKAIKSILSFEDRLFYTTYFEMKQSRFVLLPNTFSFFRQKMVVQKNSDRAYVIGPPTEEYCKLLGIAIHSYLHIIDKLFTYIKVNFSDNIIYIPHRRDTCKGIMDLCDKYNVIYERLSVPIELFFIESSYKPSVIFGCGSSALFTAKILYPDLQIYNIYIEEHGVTDTKQNDDIANVYQDKGILKLLDTQL
;
A
#
# COMPACT_ATOMS: atom_id res chain seq x y z
N ILE A 1 7.56 -5.00 14.14
CA ILE A 1 8.44 -6.16 14.48
C ILE A 1 9.84 -5.63 14.69
N SER A 2 10.51 -5.98 15.78
CA SER A 2 11.89 -5.61 16.04
C SER A 2 12.75 -6.87 16.22
N LEU A 3 13.94 -6.88 15.64
CA LEU A 3 14.93 -7.93 15.81
C LEU A 3 16.10 -7.39 16.62
N LYS A 4 16.46 -8.07 17.70
CA LYS A 4 17.61 -7.71 18.54
C LYS A 4 18.84 -8.48 18.07
N ARG A 5 19.89 -7.77 17.65
CA ARG A 5 21.18 -8.35 17.32
C ARG A 5 22.31 -7.55 17.97
N LYS A 6 23.07 -8.14 18.87
CA LYS A 6 24.25 -7.53 19.54
C LYS A 6 24.00 -6.12 20.12
N GLY A 7 22.84 -5.90 20.76
CA GLY A 7 22.51 -4.61 21.36
C GLY A 7 21.84 -3.58 20.43
N HIS A 8 21.78 -3.82 19.11
CA HIS A 8 21.13 -2.95 18.14
C HIS A 8 19.70 -3.40 17.87
N PHE A 9 18.80 -2.42 17.62
CA PHE A 9 17.43 -2.67 17.22
C PHE A 9 17.26 -2.28 15.76
N ILE A 10 16.68 -3.20 14.97
CA ILE A 10 16.27 -2.92 13.59
C ILE A 10 14.76 -2.95 13.55
N TYR A 11 14.17 -1.83 13.13
CA TYR A 11 12.75 -1.72 12.88
C TYR A 11 12.47 -2.16 11.44
N LEU A 12 11.31 -2.79 11.23
CA LEU A 12 10.86 -3.24 9.92
C LEU A 12 9.56 -2.53 9.55
N ASP A 13 9.31 -2.41 8.25
CA ASP A 13 8.07 -1.84 7.73
C ASP A 13 6.80 -2.53 8.26
N ASP A 14 5.78 -1.71 8.49
CA ASP A 14 4.41 -2.12 8.79
C ASP A 14 3.45 -1.38 7.83
N GLY A 15 3.65 -1.59 6.55
CA GLY A 15 2.87 -0.96 5.49
C GLY A 15 2.92 0.58 5.53
N VAL A 16 1.83 1.21 5.12
CA VAL A 16 1.70 2.68 5.09
C VAL A 16 1.79 3.34 6.47
N ALA A 17 1.54 2.59 7.55
CA ALA A 17 1.73 3.07 8.91
C ALA A 17 3.19 3.49 9.18
N THR A 18 4.15 2.92 8.45
CA THR A 18 5.55 3.29 8.50
C THR A 18 5.77 4.74 8.08
N ILE A 19 5.10 5.21 7.03
CA ILE A 19 5.20 6.60 6.54
C ILE A 19 4.82 7.57 7.65
N ASN A 20 3.67 7.35 8.30
CA ASN A 20 3.24 8.19 9.41
C ASN A 20 4.19 8.17 10.58
N PHE A 21 4.73 6.99 10.90
CA PHE A 21 5.69 6.85 11.98
C PHE A 21 7.00 7.59 11.69
N LEU A 22 7.49 7.55 10.46
CA LEU A 22 8.71 8.23 10.03
C LEU A 22 8.53 9.75 10.01
N ASN A 23 7.36 10.25 9.57
CA ASN A 23 7.05 11.68 9.50
C ASN A 23 6.74 12.29 10.87
N ASN A 24 5.84 11.69 11.62
CA ASN A 24 5.23 12.28 12.81
C ASN A 24 5.71 11.65 14.12
N GLY A 25 6.36 10.50 14.07
CA GLY A 25 6.71 9.70 15.23
C GLY A 25 5.47 9.06 15.89
N LEU A 26 5.64 8.55 17.12
CA LEU A 26 4.53 7.97 17.88
C LEU A 26 3.64 9.05 18.52
N PRO A 27 2.30 8.92 18.50
CA PRO A 27 1.39 9.75 19.29
C PRO A 27 1.77 9.75 20.77
N LEU A 28 1.52 10.86 21.45
CA LEU A 28 1.98 11.09 22.85
C LEU A 28 1.52 9.97 23.80
N THR A 29 0.28 9.49 23.64
CA THR A 29 -0.31 8.39 24.41
C THR A 29 0.42 7.05 24.19
N LYS A 30 0.79 6.76 22.95
CA LYS A 30 1.61 5.59 22.60
C LYS A 30 3.07 5.78 23.03
N ARG A 31 3.60 7.02 22.99
CA ARG A 31 4.94 7.34 23.53
C ARG A 31 5.06 6.99 24.99
N LEU A 32 4.07 7.33 25.83
CA LEU A 32 4.08 7.01 27.25
C LEU A 32 4.04 5.50 27.50
N MET A 33 3.23 4.76 26.76
CA MET A 33 3.15 3.30 26.89
C MET A 33 4.42 2.61 26.41
N TYR A 34 5.04 3.06 25.32
CA TYR A 34 6.32 2.54 24.84
C TYR A 34 7.49 3.04 25.69
N PHE A 35 7.41 4.26 26.25
CA PHE A 35 8.40 4.77 27.21
C PHE A 35 8.46 3.92 28.45
N TYR A 36 7.33 3.47 29.00
CA TYR A 36 7.28 2.55 30.13
C TYR A 36 7.86 1.16 29.79
N LYS A 37 7.57 0.64 28.58
CA LYS A 37 8.20 -0.60 28.08
C LYS A 37 9.66 -0.42 27.68
N ALA A 38 10.04 0.76 27.24
CA ALA A 38 11.39 1.12 26.81
C ALA A 38 12.32 1.43 28.00
N ILE A 39 11.80 1.88 29.15
CA ILE A 39 12.64 2.08 30.36
C ILE A 39 13.39 0.80 30.74
N LYS A 40 12.83 -0.39 30.51
CA LYS A 40 13.54 -1.66 30.68
C LYS A 40 14.57 -1.98 29.59
N SER A 41 14.55 -1.28 28.46
CA SER A 41 15.47 -1.49 27.31
C SER A 41 16.33 -0.26 26.98
N ILE A 42 16.18 0.85 27.74
CA ILE A 42 16.80 2.17 27.47
C ILE A 42 18.33 2.18 27.57
N LEU A 43 18.94 1.17 28.15
CA LEU A 43 20.39 1.12 28.32
C LEU A 43 21.20 0.72 27.07
N SER A 44 20.56 0.64 25.88
CA SER A 44 21.25 0.21 24.65
C SER A 44 20.73 0.84 23.35
N PHE A 45 20.23 2.09 23.38
CA PHE A 45 19.73 2.78 22.18
C PHE A 45 20.84 3.58 21.48
N GLU A 46 21.82 2.94 20.89
CA GLU A 46 22.82 3.67 20.10
C GLU A 46 22.40 3.81 18.63
N ASP A 47 21.73 2.81 18.02
CA ASP A 47 21.40 2.86 16.60
C ASP A 47 19.90 2.69 16.35
N ARG A 48 19.26 3.74 15.83
CA ARG A 48 17.88 3.73 15.38
C ARG A 48 17.81 3.37 13.90
N LEU A 49 18.10 2.11 13.59
CA LEU A 49 18.09 1.59 12.23
C LEU A 49 16.67 1.20 11.83
N PHE A 50 16.23 1.63 10.66
CA PHE A 50 14.94 1.27 10.10
C PHE A 50 15.14 0.66 8.71
N TYR A 51 14.87 -0.64 8.56
CA TYR A 51 14.92 -1.32 7.28
C TYR A 51 13.58 -1.17 6.57
N THR A 52 13.54 -0.37 5.51
CA THR A 52 12.29 0.13 4.94
C THR A 52 12.32 0.24 3.43
N THR A 53 11.18 0.05 2.80
CA THR A 53 10.95 0.40 1.39
C THR A 53 10.87 1.91 1.18
N TYR A 54 10.58 2.68 2.23
CA TYR A 54 10.46 4.16 2.22
C TYR A 54 11.78 4.86 2.54
N PHE A 55 12.91 4.29 2.13
CA PHE A 55 14.25 4.79 2.48
C PHE A 55 14.61 6.15 1.84
N GLU A 56 13.86 6.59 0.84
CA GLU A 56 14.06 7.89 0.18
C GLU A 56 13.42 9.06 0.94
N MET A 57 12.72 8.80 2.06
CA MET A 57 12.09 9.86 2.87
C MET A 57 13.14 10.77 3.50
N LYS A 58 13.06 12.07 3.18
CA LYS A 58 14.07 13.08 3.57
C LYS A 58 14.03 13.49 5.04
N GLN A 59 12.92 13.26 5.74
CA GLN A 59 12.69 13.75 7.12
C GLN A 59 12.54 12.60 8.10
N SER A 60 13.54 11.74 8.23
CA SER A 60 13.50 10.67 9.22
C SER A 60 14.40 10.94 10.42
N ARG A 61 13.90 10.59 11.62
CA ARG A 61 14.69 10.54 12.87
C ARG A 61 15.51 9.25 12.99
N PHE A 62 15.38 8.37 12.01
CA PHE A 62 16.02 7.06 11.96
C PHE A 62 17.06 7.04 10.84
N VAL A 63 18.05 6.19 11.01
CA VAL A 63 18.92 5.82 9.89
C VAL A 63 18.16 4.82 9.04
N LEU A 64 17.79 5.21 7.83
CA LEU A 64 17.00 4.37 6.92
C LEU A 64 17.93 3.43 6.16
N LEU A 65 17.68 2.13 6.30
CA LEU A 65 18.35 1.08 5.55
C LEU A 65 17.43 0.65 4.39
N PRO A 66 17.94 0.68 3.14
CA PRO A 66 17.10 0.45 1.97
C PRO A 66 16.64 -1.01 1.86
N ASN A 67 15.33 -1.22 1.80
CA ASN A 67 14.72 -2.44 1.31
C ASN A 67 14.36 -2.28 -0.16
N THR A 68 15.28 -2.61 -1.05
CA THR A 68 15.11 -2.48 -2.50
C THR A 68 14.54 -3.73 -3.15
N PHE A 69 14.15 -4.73 -2.36
CA PHE A 69 13.75 -6.05 -2.86
C PHE A 69 14.78 -6.69 -3.82
N SER A 70 16.06 -6.30 -3.74
CA SER A 70 17.09 -6.75 -4.68
C SER A 70 17.19 -8.28 -4.77
N PHE A 71 17.14 -8.97 -3.63
CA PHE A 71 17.14 -10.43 -3.59
C PHE A 71 15.94 -11.04 -4.34
N PHE A 72 14.77 -10.49 -4.14
CA PHE A 72 13.54 -10.96 -4.80
C PHE A 72 13.54 -10.61 -6.29
N ARG A 73 13.98 -9.41 -6.65
CA ARG A 73 14.10 -9.01 -8.06
C ARG A 73 15.02 -9.94 -8.88
N GLN A 74 16.09 -10.44 -8.27
CA GLN A 74 16.98 -11.42 -8.91
C GLN A 74 16.30 -12.79 -9.11
N LYS A 75 15.28 -13.09 -8.31
CA LYS A 75 14.51 -14.34 -8.38
C LYS A 75 13.19 -14.22 -9.18
N MET A 76 12.88 -13.03 -9.66
CA MET A 76 11.70 -12.87 -10.51
C MET A 76 11.81 -13.77 -11.75
N VAL A 77 10.75 -14.51 -12.02
CA VAL A 77 10.64 -15.28 -13.26
C VAL A 77 10.57 -14.34 -14.46
N VAL A 78 11.02 -14.82 -15.61
CA VAL A 78 10.87 -14.06 -16.87
C VAL A 78 9.38 -13.93 -17.17
N GLN A 79 8.88 -12.71 -17.08
CA GLN A 79 7.47 -12.41 -17.24
C GLN A 79 7.14 -12.02 -18.67
N LYS A 80 6.01 -12.50 -19.18
CA LYS A 80 5.41 -12.05 -20.43
C LYS A 80 4.59 -10.79 -20.17
N ASN A 81 4.67 -9.81 -21.07
CA ASN A 81 3.73 -8.68 -21.04
C ASN A 81 2.30 -9.21 -21.19
N SER A 82 1.40 -8.65 -20.41
CA SER A 82 -0.03 -8.95 -20.50
C SER A 82 -0.82 -7.65 -20.60
N ASP A 83 -2.08 -7.78 -20.98
CA ASP A 83 -3.07 -6.70 -20.98
C ASP A 83 -3.80 -6.59 -19.63
N ARG A 84 -3.36 -7.34 -18.60
CA ARG A 84 -4.05 -7.42 -17.30
C ARG A 84 -3.89 -6.13 -16.51
N ALA A 85 -5.01 -5.51 -16.17
CA ALA A 85 -5.09 -4.43 -15.20
C ALA A 85 -5.38 -4.99 -13.81
N TYR A 86 -4.55 -4.68 -12.82
CA TYR A 86 -4.77 -5.12 -11.44
C TYR A 86 -5.36 -4.00 -10.61
N VAL A 87 -6.37 -4.32 -9.79
CA VAL A 87 -6.95 -3.43 -8.78
C VAL A 87 -6.70 -4.04 -7.40
N ILE A 88 -5.90 -3.38 -6.58
CA ILE A 88 -5.56 -3.84 -5.23
C ILE A 88 -6.50 -3.16 -4.23
N GLY A 89 -7.43 -3.94 -3.69
CA GLY A 89 -8.41 -3.46 -2.72
C GLY A 89 -7.88 -3.40 -1.29
N PRO A 90 -8.30 -2.39 -0.49
CA PRO A 90 -8.08 -2.34 0.95
C PRO A 90 -9.05 -3.29 1.68
N PRO A 91 -8.93 -3.48 3.01
CA PRO A 91 -10.00 -4.05 3.82
C PRO A 91 -11.16 -3.04 3.86
N THR A 92 -12.17 -3.25 3.02
CA THR A 92 -13.21 -2.26 2.66
C THR A 92 -13.86 -1.57 3.87
N GLU A 93 -14.35 -2.35 4.85
CA GLU A 93 -15.02 -1.77 6.02
C GLU A 93 -14.09 -0.92 6.88
N GLU A 94 -12.87 -1.42 7.13
CA GLU A 94 -11.86 -0.69 7.92
C GLU A 94 -11.43 0.59 7.20
N TYR A 95 -11.27 0.52 5.88
CA TYR A 95 -10.85 1.63 5.04
C TYR A 95 -11.94 2.72 4.99
N CYS A 96 -13.20 2.34 4.76
CA CYS A 96 -14.33 3.27 4.80
C CYS A 96 -14.46 3.96 6.16
N LYS A 97 -14.28 3.19 7.26
CA LYS A 97 -14.29 3.75 8.62
C LYS A 97 -13.13 4.73 8.85
N LEU A 98 -11.94 4.43 8.32
CA LEU A 98 -10.78 5.32 8.40
C LEU A 98 -11.02 6.64 7.67
N LEU A 99 -11.64 6.58 6.51
CA LEU A 99 -11.96 7.76 5.70
C LEU A 99 -13.23 8.49 6.16
N GLY A 100 -14.06 7.89 7.03
CA GLY A 100 -15.34 8.47 7.45
C GLY A 100 -16.40 8.44 6.36
N ILE A 101 -16.27 7.55 5.37
CA ILE A 101 -17.23 7.42 4.26
C ILE A 101 -18.11 6.18 4.42
N ALA A 102 -19.28 6.21 3.81
CA ALA A 102 -20.17 5.05 3.78
C ALA A 102 -19.66 3.99 2.78
N ILE A 103 -19.91 2.70 3.07
CA ILE A 103 -19.51 1.60 2.20
C ILE A 103 -20.10 1.77 0.78
N HIS A 104 -21.34 2.23 0.66
CA HIS A 104 -21.97 2.44 -0.64
C HIS A 104 -21.27 3.52 -1.48
N SER A 105 -20.75 4.59 -0.85
CA SER A 105 -19.95 5.61 -1.55
C SER A 105 -18.65 5.00 -2.09
N TYR A 106 -17.98 4.19 -1.30
CA TYR A 106 -16.79 3.48 -1.76
C TYR A 106 -17.09 2.51 -2.91
N LEU A 107 -18.18 1.75 -2.81
CA LEU A 107 -18.63 0.85 -3.89
C LEU A 107 -18.93 1.63 -5.18
N HIS A 108 -19.51 2.82 -5.08
CA HIS A 108 -19.74 3.70 -6.25
C HIS A 108 -18.42 4.14 -6.90
N ILE A 109 -17.38 4.44 -6.10
CA ILE A 109 -16.04 4.77 -6.62
C ILE A 109 -15.45 3.55 -7.36
N ILE A 110 -15.58 2.35 -6.82
CA ILE A 110 -15.09 1.13 -7.48
C ILE A 110 -15.87 0.82 -8.77
N ASP A 111 -17.20 1.07 -8.79
CA ASP A 111 -18.04 0.95 -9.97
C ASP A 111 -17.55 1.85 -11.12
N LYS A 112 -17.27 3.10 -10.82
CA LYS A 112 -16.67 4.04 -11.76
C LYS A 112 -15.26 3.64 -12.18
N LEU A 113 -14.44 3.18 -11.23
CA LEU A 113 -13.07 2.74 -11.50
C LEU A 113 -13.04 1.59 -12.52
N PHE A 114 -13.91 0.58 -12.37
CA PHE A 114 -13.95 -0.52 -13.32
C PHE A 114 -14.36 -0.02 -14.72
N THR A 115 -15.33 0.90 -14.81
CA THR A 115 -15.69 1.54 -16.08
C THR A 115 -14.51 2.31 -16.69
N TYR A 116 -13.83 3.10 -15.86
CA TYR A 116 -12.67 3.90 -16.28
C TYR A 116 -11.54 3.01 -16.82
N ILE A 117 -11.23 1.91 -16.13
CA ILE A 117 -10.18 0.97 -16.54
C ILE A 117 -10.54 0.31 -17.88
N LYS A 118 -11.78 -0.11 -18.05
CA LYS A 118 -12.24 -0.74 -19.31
C LYS A 118 -12.14 0.20 -20.49
N VAL A 119 -12.48 1.46 -20.30
CA VAL A 119 -12.43 2.46 -21.38
C VAL A 119 -10.99 2.85 -21.74
N ASN A 120 -10.12 2.98 -20.76
CA ASN A 120 -8.81 3.62 -20.97
C ASN A 120 -7.61 2.66 -20.99
N PHE A 121 -7.76 1.43 -20.48
CA PHE A 121 -6.61 0.52 -20.30
C PHE A 121 -6.87 -0.90 -20.79
N SER A 122 -7.81 -1.64 -20.19
CA SER A 122 -8.01 -3.06 -20.46
C SER A 122 -9.37 -3.57 -20.01
N ASP A 123 -9.95 -4.47 -20.80
CA ASP A 123 -11.11 -5.26 -20.39
C ASP A 123 -10.77 -6.41 -19.42
N ASN A 124 -9.48 -6.80 -19.36
CA ASN A 124 -9.00 -7.90 -18.52
C ASN A 124 -8.58 -7.38 -17.15
N ILE A 125 -9.57 -7.15 -16.28
CA ILE A 125 -9.36 -6.62 -14.94
C ILE A 125 -9.32 -7.75 -13.93
N ILE A 126 -8.34 -7.70 -13.03
CA ILE A 126 -8.20 -8.60 -11.88
C ILE A 126 -8.26 -7.76 -10.61
N TYR A 127 -9.28 -8.02 -9.77
CA TYR A 127 -9.40 -7.40 -8.46
C TYR A 127 -8.78 -8.32 -7.40
N ILE A 128 -7.78 -7.81 -6.69
CA ILE A 128 -7.11 -8.51 -5.60
C ILE A 128 -7.58 -7.88 -4.28
N PRO A 129 -8.47 -8.56 -3.52
CA PRO A 129 -8.92 -8.04 -2.24
C PRO A 129 -7.83 -8.12 -1.19
N HIS A 130 -7.88 -7.25 -0.20
CA HIS A 130 -7.09 -7.45 1.01
C HIS A 130 -7.48 -8.79 1.68
N ARG A 131 -6.50 -9.50 2.26
CA ARG A 131 -6.72 -10.83 2.87
C ARG A 131 -7.86 -10.89 3.89
N ARG A 132 -8.15 -9.76 4.56
CA ARG A 132 -9.23 -9.62 5.55
C ARG A 132 -10.53 -9.08 4.97
N ASP A 133 -10.54 -8.73 3.69
CA ASP A 133 -11.74 -8.16 3.07
C ASP A 133 -12.79 -9.24 2.82
N THR A 134 -14.02 -8.96 3.21
CA THR A 134 -15.19 -9.85 3.04
C THR A 134 -16.37 -9.09 2.44
N CYS A 135 -16.14 -7.91 1.87
CA CYS A 135 -17.21 -7.07 1.34
C CYS A 135 -17.88 -7.72 0.13
N LYS A 136 -19.13 -8.17 0.33
CA LYS A 136 -19.91 -8.81 -0.73
C LYS A 136 -20.19 -7.85 -1.90
N GLY A 137 -20.41 -6.56 -1.61
CA GLY A 137 -20.65 -5.56 -2.66
C GLY A 137 -19.52 -5.44 -3.69
N ILE A 138 -18.26 -5.70 -3.27
CA ILE A 138 -17.14 -5.76 -4.21
C ILE A 138 -17.26 -6.99 -5.14
N MET A 139 -17.64 -8.15 -4.59
CA MET A 139 -17.83 -9.37 -5.40
C MET A 139 -18.95 -9.18 -6.41
N ASP A 140 -20.09 -8.58 -5.98
CA ASP A 140 -21.21 -8.26 -6.84
C ASP A 140 -20.81 -7.30 -7.99
N LEU A 141 -19.92 -6.33 -7.72
CA LEU A 141 -19.36 -5.45 -8.75
C LEU A 141 -18.41 -6.21 -9.70
N CYS A 142 -17.58 -7.10 -9.17
CA CYS A 142 -16.72 -7.93 -10.02
C CYS A 142 -17.55 -8.76 -11.00
N ASP A 143 -18.63 -9.38 -10.52
CA ASP A 143 -19.57 -10.16 -11.37
C ASP A 143 -20.23 -9.26 -12.42
N LYS A 144 -20.74 -8.08 -12.02
CA LYS A 144 -21.36 -7.10 -12.93
C LYS A 144 -20.47 -6.71 -14.09
N TYR A 145 -19.18 -6.53 -13.83
CA TYR A 145 -18.20 -6.04 -14.81
C TYR A 145 -17.37 -7.17 -15.45
N ASN A 146 -17.65 -8.43 -15.13
CA ASN A 146 -16.82 -9.58 -15.57
C ASN A 146 -15.34 -9.38 -15.19
N VAL A 147 -15.11 -8.91 -13.96
CA VAL A 147 -13.78 -8.72 -13.34
C VAL A 147 -13.42 -9.99 -12.58
N ILE A 148 -12.20 -10.46 -12.75
CA ILE A 148 -11.71 -11.63 -12.01
C ILE A 148 -11.47 -11.22 -10.55
N TYR A 149 -12.21 -11.82 -9.61
CA TYR A 149 -11.97 -11.64 -8.17
C TYR A 149 -10.96 -12.70 -7.70
N GLU A 150 -9.71 -12.29 -7.46
CA GLU A 150 -8.61 -13.21 -7.15
C GLU A 150 -8.11 -13.02 -5.71
N ARG A 151 -8.47 -13.96 -4.84
CA ARG A 151 -7.98 -14.00 -3.46
C ARG A 151 -6.66 -14.73 -3.38
N LEU A 152 -5.60 -14.01 -3.06
CA LEU A 152 -4.26 -14.58 -2.96
C LEU A 152 -4.10 -15.45 -1.70
N SER A 153 -3.39 -16.57 -1.84
CA SER A 153 -2.93 -17.43 -0.74
C SER A 153 -1.54 -17.04 -0.21
N VAL A 154 -0.84 -16.18 -0.93
CA VAL A 154 0.49 -15.69 -0.59
C VAL A 154 0.49 -14.15 -0.47
N PRO A 155 1.49 -13.53 0.18
CA PRO A 155 1.67 -12.10 0.12
C PRO A 155 1.75 -11.61 -1.33
N ILE A 156 1.19 -10.41 -1.58
CA ILE A 156 1.12 -9.85 -2.94
C ILE A 156 2.50 -9.63 -3.57
N GLU A 157 3.51 -9.39 -2.76
CA GLU A 157 4.90 -9.28 -3.19
C GLU A 157 5.41 -10.57 -3.82
N LEU A 158 5.11 -11.72 -3.19
CA LEU A 158 5.46 -13.03 -3.73
C LEU A 158 4.65 -13.33 -4.99
N PHE A 159 3.36 -12.99 -5.00
CA PHE A 159 2.53 -13.13 -6.19
C PHE A 159 3.15 -12.40 -7.40
N PHE A 160 3.60 -11.14 -7.23
CA PHE A 160 4.24 -10.40 -8.31
C PHE A 160 5.57 -11.02 -8.77
N ILE A 161 6.34 -11.61 -7.86
CA ILE A 161 7.65 -12.21 -8.16
C ILE A 161 7.50 -13.54 -8.90
N GLU A 162 6.49 -14.34 -8.51
CA GLU A 162 6.24 -15.68 -9.04
C GLU A 162 5.32 -15.68 -10.27
N SER A 163 4.65 -14.55 -10.54
CA SER A 163 3.76 -14.42 -11.69
C SER A 163 4.50 -14.59 -13.01
N SER A 164 3.94 -15.40 -13.93
CA SER A 164 4.43 -15.52 -15.31
C SER A 164 4.07 -14.30 -16.18
N TYR A 165 3.23 -13.40 -15.68
CA TYR A 165 2.71 -12.26 -16.43
C TYR A 165 2.99 -10.96 -15.71
N LYS A 166 3.55 -9.99 -16.45
CA LYS A 166 3.71 -8.61 -15.99
C LYS A 166 2.36 -7.89 -16.16
N PRO A 167 1.87 -7.17 -15.14
CA PRO A 167 0.67 -6.33 -15.28
C PRO A 167 0.89 -5.22 -16.34
N SER A 168 -0.19 -4.78 -16.99
CA SER A 168 -0.19 -3.60 -17.87
C SER A 168 -0.27 -2.31 -17.06
N VAL A 169 -1.06 -2.33 -16.00
CA VAL A 169 -1.31 -1.20 -15.09
C VAL A 169 -1.75 -1.72 -13.72
N ILE A 170 -1.50 -0.96 -12.67
CA ILE A 170 -1.97 -1.28 -11.31
C ILE A 170 -2.70 -0.08 -10.73
N PHE A 171 -3.84 -0.33 -10.10
CA PHE A 171 -4.64 0.64 -9.33
C PHE A 171 -4.76 0.16 -7.88
N GLY A 172 -4.93 1.09 -6.94
CA GLY A 172 -5.25 0.75 -5.55
C GLY A 172 -5.51 1.97 -4.70
N CYS A 173 -6.04 1.75 -3.49
CA CYS A 173 -6.42 2.80 -2.56
C CYS A 173 -5.48 2.76 -1.34
N GLY A 174 -4.47 3.62 -1.28
CA GLY A 174 -3.58 3.78 -0.12
C GLY A 174 -2.84 2.51 0.34
N SER A 175 -2.63 1.54 -0.56
CA SER A 175 -2.01 0.26 -0.24
C SER A 175 -0.50 0.30 -0.37
N SER A 176 0.23 -0.16 0.66
CA SER A 176 1.70 -0.32 0.60
C SER A 176 2.15 -1.22 -0.56
N ALA A 177 1.28 -2.10 -1.03
CA ALA A 177 1.53 -2.96 -2.18
C ALA A 177 1.79 -2.16 -3.47
N LEU A 178 1.21 -0.94 -3.62
CA LEU A 178 1.50 -0.06 -4.75
C LEU A 178 2.96 0.39 -4.73
N PHE A 179 3.46 0.74 -3.55
CA PHE A 179 4.86 1.16 -3.39
C PHE A 179 5.81 0.00 -3.70
N THR A 180 5.54 -1.19 -3.17
CA THR A 180 6.31 -2.40 -3.47
C THR A 180 6.25 -2.75 -4.96
N ALA A 181 5.06 -2.67 -5.58
CA ALA A 181 4.91 -2.89 -7.03
C ALA A 181 5.77 -1.90 -7.84
N LYS A 182 5.85 -0.64 -7.42
CA LYS A 182 6.70 0.37 -8.10
C LYS A 182 8.19 0.06 -7.97
N ILE A 183 8.64 -0.53 -6.87
CA ILE A 183 10.01 -1.01 -6.72
C ILE A 183 10.28 -2.21 -7.63
N LEU A 184 9.34 -3.16 -7.72
CA LEU A 184 9.48 -4.36 -8.55
C LEU A 184 9.37 -4.04 -10.04
N TYR A 185 8.50 -3.09 -10.42
CA TYR A 185 8.21 -2.66 -11.79
C TYR A 185 8.40 -1.15 -11.96
N PRO A 186 9.64 -0.63 -12.02
CA PRO A 186 9.91 0.82 -12.05
C PRO A 186 9.21 1.57 -13.18
N ASP A 187 9.06 0.91 -14.34
CA ASP A 187 8.49 1.52 -15.56
C ASP A 187 6.98 1.36 -15.67
N LEU A 188 6.36 0.64 -14.71
CA LEU A 188 4.92 0.39 -14.76
C LEU A 188 4.13 1.64 -14.34
N GLN A 189 3.03 1.89 -15.02
CA GLN A 189 2.03 2.85 -14.58
C GLN A 189 1.28 2.30 -13.39
N ILE A 190 1.32 3.01 -12.27
CA ILE A 190 0.66 2.63 -11.02
C ILE A 190 -0.12 3.85 -10.54
N TYR A 191 -1.38 3.65 -10.21
CA TYR A 191 -2.29 4.69 -9.76
C TYR A 191 -2.72 4.45 -8.31
N ASN A 192 -2.57 5.48 -7.49
CA ASN A 192 -3.19 5.54 -6.17
C ASN A 192 -4.49 6.34 -6.28
N ILE A 193 -5.62 5.67 -6.05
CA ILE A 193 -6.94 6.30 -6.00
C ILE A 193 -6.99 7.14 -4.72
N TYR A 194 -7.17 8.44 -4.88
CA TYR A 194 -7.29 9.39 -3.80
C TYR A 194 -8.74 9.85 -3.70
N ILE A 195 -9.37 9.59 -2.56
CA ILE A 195 -10.77 9.91 -2.31
C ILE A 195 -10.83 11.28 -1.65
N GLU A 196 -11.47 12.24 -2.34
CA GLU A 196 -11.58 13.65 -1.89
C GLU A 196 -12.82 13.92 -1.03
N GLU A 197 -13.59 12.89 -0.65
CA GLU A 197 -14.87 13.08 0.02
C GLU A 197 -14.77 13.92 1.32
N HIS A 198 -15.76 14.81 1.49
CA HIS A 198 -15.89 15.72 2.60
C HIS A 198 -16.20 14.96 3.90
N GLY A 199 -15.29 14.99 4.85
CA GLY A 199 -15.46 14.36 6.16
C GLY A 199 -14.29 13.50 6.62
N VAL A 200 -13.25 13.37 5.81
CA VAL A 200 -12.02 12.64 6.16
C VAL A 200 -11.39 13.26 7.42
N THR A 201 -11.39 12.49 8.49
CA THR A 201 -10.92 12.93 9.80
C THR A 201 -9.41 13.12 9.88
N ASP A 202 -8.64 12.61 8.91
CA ASP A 202 -7.17 12.73 8.86
C ASP A 202 -6.66 12.96 7.43
N THR A 203 -7.01 14.13 6.88
CA THR A 203 -6.52 14.58 5.55
C THR A 203 -5.00 14.61 5.49
N LYS A 204 -4.33 15.05 6.58
CA LYS A 204 -2.88 15.15 6.64
C LYS A 204 -2.18 13.80 6.44
N GLN A 205 -2.70 12.73 7.04
CA GLN A 205 -2.13 11.39 6.87
C GLN A 205 -2.24 10.90 5.43
N ASN A 206 -3.39 11.12 4.80
CA ASN A 206 -3.63 10.75 3.41
C ASN A 206 -2.77 11.56 2.45
N ASP A 207 -2.58 12.85 2.74
CA ASP A 207 -1.71 13.72 1.96
C ASP A 207 -0.23 13.31 2.09
N ASP A 208 0.24 12.99 3.29
CA ASP A 208 1.60 12.49 3.53
C ASP A 208 1.86 11.20 2.73
N ILE A 209 0.90 10.26 2.71
CA ILE A 209 0.99 9.02 1.92
C ILE A 209 1.00 9.35 0.42
N ALA A 210 0.08 10.21 -0.03
CA ALA A 210 -0.02 10.58 -1.44
C ALA A 210 1.26 11.26 -1.94
N ASN A 211 1.86 12.15 -1.13
CA ASN A 211 3.11 12.83 -1.47
C ASN A 211 4.27 11.84 -1.60
N VAL A 212 4.43 10.91 -0.63
CA VAL A 212 5.47 9.87 -0.70
C VAL A 212 5.29 8.98 -1.93
N TYR A 213 4.03 8.70 -2.32
CA TYR A 213 3.75 7.90 -3.51
C TYR A 213 4.08 8.68 -4.80
N GLN A 214 3.73 9.96 -4.86
CA GLN A 214 4.07 10.82 -6.02
C GLN A 214 5.59 10.97 -6.18
N ASP A 215 6.33 11.16 -5.10
CA ASP A 215 7.80 11.21 -5.12
C ASP A 215 8.41 9.91 -5.68
N LYS A 216 7.73 8.78 -5.51
CA LYS A 216 8.13 7.48 -6.08
C LYS A 216 7.64 7.27 -7.52
N GLY A 217 6.86 8.20 -8.06
CA GLY A 217 6.29 8.11 -9.40
C GLY A 217 5.04 7.20 -9.47
N ILE A 218 4.32 7.07 -8.36
CA ILE A 218 2.95 6.52 -8.32
C ILE A 218 2.00 7.68 -8.60
N LEU A 219 1.17 7.53 -9.63
CA LEU A 219 0.28 8.58 -10.08
C LEU A 219 -0.92 8.73 -9.14
N LYS A 220 -1.28 9.96 -8.80
CA LYS A 220 -2.51 10.26 -8.06
C LYS A 220 -3.68 10.30 -9.06
N LEU A 221 -4.74 9.54 -8.79
CA LEU A 221 -5.99 9.59 -9.54
C LEU A 221 -7.10 9.95 -8.56
N LEU A 222 -7.78 11.08 -8.82
CA LEU A 222 -8.86 11.54 -7.97
C LEU A 222 -10.14 10.76 -8.29
N ASP A 223 -10.95 10.47 -7.27
CA ASP A 223 -12.25 9.82 -7.43
C ASP A 223 -13.22 10.68 -8.27
N THR A 224 -13.01 12.00 -8.30
CA THR A 224 -13.74 12.94 -9.16
C THR A 224 -13.33 12.87 -10.64
N GLN A 225 -12.23 12.21 -10.97
CA GLN A 225 -11.74 11.99 -12.34
C GLN A 225 -12.23 10.66 -12.93
N LEU A 226 -12.85 9.81 -12.12
CA LEU A 226 -13.49 8.57 -12.53
C LEU A 226 -14.94 8.89 -12.99
#